data_6d3de925f737ed83b89a31fda29e9f33
#
_entry.id   6d3de925f737ed83b89a31fda29e9f33
#
_cell.length_a   1.000
_cell.length_b   1.000
_cell.length_c   1.000
_cell.angle_alpha   90.00
_cell.angle_beta   90.00
_cell.angle_gamma   90.00
#
_symmetry.space_group_name_H-M   'P 1'
#
loop_
_entity.id
_entity.type
_entity.pdbx_description
1 polymer ?
#
loop_
_entity_poly.entity_id
_entity_poly.type
_entity_poly.pdbx_seq_one_letter_code
_entity_poly.pdbx_strand_id
1 'polypeptide(L)'
;MKIIRVRGGKPLRGEISVSGSKNAALPIIFSCILINGVSEIENLPDIGDTRVALDILRGFGASVLYRDGKAFIDTRSLHYEKPPEIMTSSLRASTYLLGACLGRFGVSHISTFGGCNFQHRPIDMHIDACISLGCSVEDDRILGIPVGGDIHFEKRSVGATVNAILLAVGAKGISRIFGAAREPHIECLIDFLNSAGASITREDQCLLIEGRELQGGKIRIIPDMIEAGSYLALGLANSCEVRVKNCPSGQMASVYDAFYSLGAEKCCDLLHMKTPRRGEICARPYPFFPTDLQPIFAPIMAAYLGGSITDLVWHGRFGYLEKLEAFGVRYTLGQSSAEIYPSVLSPASVTAPDLRGGFACLMCALMTDGESSISSAEIILRGYENLPEKLSALGADINIENT
;
A
#
# COMPACT_ATOMS: atom_id res chain seq x y z
N MET A 1 -6.15 -6.79 -21.69
CA MET A 1 -4.94 -6.18 -21.09
C MET A 1 -5.01 -4.68 -21.29
N LYS A 2 -4.61 -3.85 -20.29
CA LYS A 2 -4.59 -2.38 -20.47
C LYS A 2 -3.18 -1.91 -20.81
N ILE A 3 -3.09 -0.92 -21.70
CA ILE A 3 -1.82 -0.28 -22.06
C ILE A 3 -1.95 1.22 -21.78
N ILE A 4 -1.01 1.77 -21.01
CA ILE A 4 -0.84 3.22 -20.90
C ILE A 4 0.09 3.67 -22.04
N ARG A 5 -0.38 4.65 -22.86
CA ARG A 5 0.46 5.38 -23.81
C ARG A 5 0.72 6.77 -23.28
N VAL A 6 1.96 7.20 -23.40
CA VAL A 6 2.41 8.51 -22.92
C VAL A 6 3.24 9.17 -24.00
N ARG A 7 2.95 10.42 -24.29
CA ARG A 7 3.83 11.33 -25.01
C ARG A 7 4.43 12.32 -24.01
N GLY A 8 5.66 12.03 -23.57
CA GLY A 8 6.34 12.80 -22.53
C GLY A 8 7.08 14.03 -23.03
N GLY A 9 8.01 14.55 -22.23
CA GLY A 9 8.80 15.75 -22.53
C GLY A 9 8.07 17.08 -22.28
N LYS A 10 6.79 17.06 -21.89
CA LYS A 10 6.02 18.26 -21.57
C LYS A 10 6.13 18.60 -20.08
N PRO A 11 6.31 19.88 -19.69
CA PRO A 11 6.28 20.25 -18.29
C PRO A 11 4.88 20.06 -17.69
N LEU A 12 4.80 19.40 -16.56
CA LEU A 12 3.56 19.18 -15.83
C LEU A 12 3.31 20.35 -14.87
N ARG A 13 2.10 20.88 -14.84
CA ARG A 13 1.72 22.01 -13.98
C ARG A 13 0.31 21.85 -13.47
N GLY A 14 0.08 22.23 -12.22
CA GLY A 14 -1.25 22.21 -11.65
C GLY A 14 -1.30 21.62 -10.26
N GLU A 15 -2.46 21.10 -9.93
CA GLU A 15 -2.77 20.67 -8.59
C GLU A 15 -3.43 19.28 -8.60
N ILE A 16 -3.01 18.40 -7.68
CA ILE A 16 -3.58 17.08 -7.48
C ILE A 16 -4.03 16.93 -6.04
N SER A 17 -5.22 16.34 -5.83
CA SER A 17 -5.66 15.90 -4.50
C SER A 17 -5.34 14.43 -4.29
N VAL A 18 -4.70 14.12 -3.17
CA VAL A 18 -4.39 12.75 -2.75
C VAL A 18 -5.65 12.03 -2.31
N SER A 19 -5.81 10.80 -2.78
CA SER A 19 -6.92 9.90 -2.44
C SER A 19 -6.72 9.25 -1.06
N GLY A 20 -7.72 8.51 -0.62
CA GLY A 20 -7.61 7.70 0.60
C GLY A 20 -6.55 6.60 0.48
N SER A 21 -5.89 6.30 1.59
CA SER A 21 -4.82 5.31 1.63
C SER A 21 -5.33 3.90 1.35
N LYS A 22 -4.81 3.28 0.28
CA LYS A 22 -5.06 1.87 -0.02
C LYS A 22 -4.66 0.97 1.15
N ASN A 23 -3.52 1.26 1.77
CA ASN A 23 -2.97 0.45 2.86
C ASN A 23 -3.78 0.57 4.16
N ALA A 24 -4.57 1.64 4.34
CA ALA A 24 -5.55 1.76 5.42
C ALA A 24 -6.91 1.15 5.02
N ALA A 25 -7.36 1.37 3.79
CA ALA A 25 -8.65 0.92 3.30
C ALA A 25 -8.83 -0.61 3.37
N LEU A 26 -7.84 -1.36 2.90
CA LEU A 26 -7.94 -2.82 2.81
C LEU A 26 -8.09 -3.52 4.17
N PRO A 27 -7.26 -3.25 5.19
CA PRO A 27 -7.46 -3.84 6.51
C PRO A 27 -8.79 -3.40 7.15
N ILE A 28 -9.24 -2.15 6.93
CA ILE A 28 -10.53 -1.66 7.44
C ILE A 28 -11.70 -2.40 6.77
N ILE A 29 -11.68 -2.60 5.45
CA ILE A 29 -12.71 -3.38 4.75
C ILE A 29 -12.79 -4.81 5.34
N PHE A 30 -11.66 -5.51 5.46
CA PHE A 30 -11.68 -6.88 6.00
C PHE A 30 -12.01 -6.94 7.49
N SER A 31 -11.71 -5.90 8.27
CA SER A 31 -12.10 -5.83 9.68
C SER A 31 -13.62 -5.72 9.88
N CYS A 32 -14.37 -5.27 8.86
CA CYS A 32 -15.84 -5.28 8.90
C CYS A 32 -16.42 -6.70 9.09
N ILE A 33 -15.67 -7.76 8.76
CA ILE A 33 -16.08 -9.14 9.04
C ILE A 33 -16.30 -9.35 10.55
N LEU A 34 -15.54 -8.70 11.42
CA LEU A 34 -15.67 -8.82 12.88
C LEU A 34 -16.88 -8.05 13.44
N ILE A 35 -17.46 -7.15 12.67
CA ILE A 35 -18.52 -6.25 13.11
C ILE A 35 -19.90 -6.90 12.89
N ASN A 36 -20.79 -6.79 13.87
CA ASN A 36 -22.18 -7.20 13.74
C ASN A 36 -23.08 -5.96 13.61
N GLY A 37 -23.04 -5.30 12.45
CA GLY A 37 -23.74 -4.03 12.27
C GLY A 37 -23.42 -3.38 10.94
N VAL A 38 -23.64 -2.07 10.86
CA VAL A 38 -23.35 -1.25 9.68
C VAL A 38 -22.13 -0.39 9.93
N SER A 39 -21.15 -0.49 9.06
CA SER A 39 -19.95 0.36 9.06
C SER A 39 -20.04 1.44 7.99
N GLU A 40 -19.61 2.66 8.32
CA GLU A 40 -19.50 3.80 7.40
C GLU A 40 -18.01 4.13 7.18
N ILE A 41 -17.56 4.03 5.93
CA ILE A 41 -16.18 4.31 5.54
C ILE A 41 -16.20 5.47 4.54
N GLU A 42 -15.59 6.60 4.90
CA GLU A 42 -15.43 7.76 4.04
C GLU A 42 -14.02 7.82 3.44
N ASN A 43 -13.86 8.54 2.33
CA ASN A 43 -12.60 8.67 1.60
C ASN A 43 -12.01 7.31 1.20
N LEU A 44 -12.87 6.34 0.89
CA LEU A 44 -12.48 5.03 0.40
C LEU A 44 -12.07 5.15 -1.08
N PRO A 45 -10.81 4.86 -1.47
CA PRO A 45 -10.37 5.03 -2.85
C PRO A 45 -11.05 4.02 -3.78
N ASP A 46 -11.46 4.47 -4.97
CA ASP A 46 -12.04 3.63 -6.02
C ASP A 46 -10.93 3.01 -6.89
N ILE A 47 -10.31 1.98 -6.39
CA ILE A 47 -9.23 1.25 -7.05
C ILE A 47 -9.54 -0.25 -7.15
N GLY A 48 -8.83 -0.96 -8.03
CA GLY A 48 -9.06 -2.39 -8.24
C GLY A 48 -9.01 -3.21 -6.95
N ASP A 49 -8.06 -2.93 -6.07
CA ASP A 49 -7.86 -3.68 -4.82
C ASP A 49 -9.04 -3.50 -3.83
N THR A 50 -9.59 -2.28 -3.71
CA THR A 50 -10.75 -2.03 -2.83
C THR A 50 -12.03 -2.65 -3.38
N ARG A 51 -12.21 -2.62 -4.71
CA ARG A 51 -13.36 -3.30 -5.36
C ARG A 51 -13.33 -4.79 -5.10
N VAL A 52 -12.19 -5.47 -5.30
CA VAL A 52 -12.03 -6.91 -5.01
C VAL A 52 -12.29 -7.20 -3.53
N ALA A 53 -11.79 -6.38 -2.61
CA ALA A 53 -12.04 -6.57 -1.18
C ALA A 53 -13.54 -6.46 -0.82
N LEU A 54 -14.25 -5.49 -1.40
CA LEU A 54 -15.70 -5.34 -1.22
C LEU A 54 -16.48 -6.51 -1.84
N ASP A 55 -16.02 -7.05 -2.98
CA ASP A 55 -16.66 -8.21 -3.62
C ASP A 55 -16.45 -9.49 -2.78
N ILE A 56 -15.29 -9.64 -2.14
CA ILE A 56 -15.07 -10.73 -1.16
C ILE A 56 -16.08 -10.62 -0.02
N LEU A 57 -16.34 -9.43 0.54
CA LEU A 57 -17.34 -9.24 1.59
C LEU A 57 -18.78 -9.57 1.10
N ARG A 58 -19.11 -9.19 -0.14
CA ARG A 58 -20.38 -9.57 -0.75
C ARG A 58 -20.51 -11.09 -0.86
N GLY A 59 -19.43 -11.80 -1.20
CA GLY A 59 -19.38 -13.26 -1.21
C GLY A 59 -19.67 -13.88 0.15
N PHE A 60 -19.30 -13.25 1.24
CA PHE A 60 -19.66 -13.65 2.60
C PHE A 60 -21.11 -13.26 3.00
N GLY A 61 -21.86 -12.59 2.13
CA GLY A 61 -23.24 -12.17 2.41
C GLY A 61 -23.38 -10.75 2.96
N ALA A 62 -22.34 -9.92 2.92
CA ALA A 62 -22.46 -8.52 3.28
C ALA A 62 -23.28 -7.73 2.26
N SER A 63 -24.12 -6.79 2.75
CA SER A 63 -24.71 -5.76 1.90
C SER A 63 -23.75 -4.57 1.81
N VAL A 64 -23.30 -4.24 0.60
CA VAL A 64 -22.31 -3.18 0.37
C VAL A 64 -22.87 -2.16 -0.60
N LEU A 65 -23.06 -0.93 -0.12
CA LEU A 65 -23.34 0.26 -0.92
C LEU A 65 -22.07 1.11 -1.00
N TYR A 66 -21.53 1.29 -2.20
CA TYR A 66 -20.38 2.17 -2.44
C TYR A 66 -20.78 3.27 -3.42
N ARG A 67 -20.55 4.52 -3.05
CA ARG A 67 -20.80 5.69 -3.88
C ARG A 67 -19.92 6.87 -3.47
N ASP A 68 -19.31 7.53 -4.46
CA ASP A 68 -18.57 8.80 -4.31
C ASP A 68 -17.52 8.77 -3.17
N GLY A 69 -16.72 7.70 -3.11
CA GLY A 69 -15.69 7.53 -2.07
C GLY A 69 -16.24 7.18 -0.68
N LYS A 70 -17.53 6.82 -0.57
CA LYS A 70 -18.14 6.36 0.67
C LYS A 70 -18.65 4.92 0.52
N ALA A 71 -18.42 4.11 1.53
CA ALA A 71 -18.98 2.78 1.62
C ALA A 71 -19.82 2.61 2.90
N PHE A 72 -20.98 1.98 2.76
CA PHE A 72 -21.81 1.46 3.85
C PHE A 72 -21.80 -0.06 3.73
N ILE A 73 -21.31 -0.74 4.77
CA ILE A 73 -21.10 -2.19 4.78
C ILE A 73 -21.92 -2.76 5.94
N ASP A 74 -22.97 -3.47 5.61
CA ASP A 74 -23.81 -4.18 6.58
C ASP A 74 -23.39 -5.65 6.64
N THR A 75 -22.96 -6.09 7.81
CA THR A 75 -22.37 -7.41 8.07
C THR A 75 -23.21 -8.28 9.00
N ARG A 76 -24.48 -7.91 9.27
CA ARG A 76 -25.36 -8.66 10.15
C ARG A 76 -25.76 -10.04 9.59
N SER A 77 -25.75 -10.20 8.28
CA SER A 77 -26.11 -11.44 7.57
C SER A 77 -24.92 -12.28 7.12
N LEU A 78 -23.71 -11.97 7.62
CA LEU A 78 -22.51 -12.73 7.23
C LEU A 78 -22.58 -14.20 7.61
N HIS A 79 -22.15 -15.03 6.68
CA HIS A 79 -21.90 -16.46 6.89
C HIS A 79 -20.53 -16.80 6.31
N TYR A 80 -19.89 -17.83 6.87
CA TYR A 80 -18.60 -18.26 6.38
C TYR A 80 -18.74 -19.03 5.08
N GLU A 81 -17.98 -18.59 4.07
CA GLU A 81 -17.78 -19.29 2.81
C GLU A 81 -16.31 -19.20 2.41
N LYS A 82 -15.77 -20.25 1.79
CA LYS A 82 -14.38 -20.20 1.27
C LYS A 82 -14.34 -19.21 0.11
N PRO A 83 -13.55 -18.12 0.20
CA PRO A 83 -13.49 -17.15 -0.88
C PRO A 83 -12.90 -17.78 -2.15
N PRO A 84 -13.39 -17.41 -3.35
CA PRO A 84 -12.85 -17.91 -4.61
C PRO A 84 -11.35 -17.61 -4.73
N GLU A 85 -10.56 -18.62 -5.12
CA GLU A 85 -9.09 -18.50 -5.21
C GLU A 85 -8.67 -17.40 -6.19
N ILE A 86 -9.43 -17.18 -7.27
CA ILE A 86 -9.17 -16.10 -8.22
C ILE A 86 -9.20 -14.71 -7.56
N MET A 87 -10.01 -14.49 -6.54
CA MET A 87 -10.05 -13.23 -5.79
C MET A 87 -8.90 -13.13 -4.81
N THR A 88 -8.63 -14.19 -4.04
CA THR A 88 -7.53 -14.19 -3.05
C THR A 88 -6.16 -14.12 -3.71
N SER A 89 -5.96 -14.79 -4.83
CA SER A 89 -4.72 -14.76 -5.61
C SER A 89 -4.50 -13.43 -6.35
N SER A 90 -5.53 -12.63 -6.55
CA SER A 90 -5.39 -11.29 -7.15
C SER A 90 -4.98 -10.21 -6.14
N LEU A 91 -5.20 -10.42 -4.83
CA LEU A 91 -5.07 -9.41 -3.78
C LEU A 91 -4.21 -9.91 -2.62
N ARG A 92 -3.06 -9.26 -2.35
CA ARG A 92 -2.23 -9.64 -1.19
C ARG A 92 -2.94 -9.44 0.15
N ALA A 93 -3.74 -8.38 0.27
CA ALA A 93 -4.48 -8.06 1.49
C ALA A 93 -5.53 -9.12 1.85
N SER A 94 -5.85 -10.08 0.95
CA SER A 94 -6.67 -11.25 1.28
C SER A 94 -6.08 -12.10 2.42
N THR A 95 -4.77 -11.95 2.72
CA THR A 95 -4.18 -12.52 3.95
C THR A 95 -4.87 -12.07 5.22
N TYR A 96 -5.51 -10.89 5.24
CA TYR A 96 -6.24 -10.37 6.41
C TYR A 96 -7.49 -11.19 6.74
N LEU A 97 -7.97 -11.99 5.80
CA LEU A 97 -9.04 -12.96 6.05
C LEU A 97 -8.65 -13.99 7.12
N LEU A 98 -7.35 -14.31 7.28
CA LEU A 98 -6.90 -15.24 8.32
C LEU A 98 -7.35 -14.77 9.71
N GLY A 99 -7.01 -13.55 10.09
CA GLY A 99 -7.40 -12.99 11.38
C GLY A 99 -8.90 -12.68 11.50
N ALA A 100 -9.48 -12.06 10.46
CA ALA A 100 -10.88 -11.65 10.48
C ALA A 100 -11.86 -12.85 10.53
N CYS A 101 -11.64 -13.88 9.70
CA CYS A 101 -12.51 -15.05 9.67
C CYS A 101 -12.36 -15.91 10.94
N LEU A 102 -11.14 -16.09 11.44
CA LEU A 102 -10.94 -16.78 12.72
C LEU A 102 -11.64 -16.05 13.88
N GLY A 103 -11.48 -14.73 13.96
CA GLY A 103 -12.11 -13.92 15.00
C GLY A 103 -13.65 -13.95 14.96
N ARG A 104 -14.25 -14.09 13.78
CA ARG A 104 -15.73 -14.12 13.61
C ARG A 104 -16.32 -15.53 13.61
N PHE A 105 -15.67 -16.47 12.89
CA PHE A 105 -16.26 -17.77 12.56
C PHE A 105 -15.52 -18.95 13.16
N GLY A 106 -14.33 -18.74 13.74
CA GLY A 106 -13.48 -19.80 14.26
C GLY A 106 -12.86 -20.69 13.18
N VAL A 107 -12.91 -20.26 11.91
CA VAL A 107 -12.34 -20.98 10.77
C VAL A 107 -11.82 -20.00 9.72
N SER A 108 -10.67 -20.31 9.13
CA SER A 108 -10.15 -19.61 7.94
C SER A 108 -9.39 -20.59 7.06
N HIS A 109 -9.36 -20.34 5.73
CA HIS A 109 -8.57 -21.13 4.79
C HIS A 109 -7.23 -20.45 4.49
N ILE A 110 -6.17 -21.25 4.44
CA ILE A 110 -4.87 -20.86 3.90
C ILE A 110 -4.98 -20.97 2.39
N SER A 111 -5.14 -19.83 1.72
CA SER A 111 -5.29 -19.76 0.27
C SER A 111 -4.00 -19.28 -0.39
N THR A 112 -3.96 -19.34 -1.72
CA THR A 112 -2.95 -18.60 -2.49
C THR A 112 -3.23 -17.12 -2.36
N PHE A 113 -2.37 -16.40 -1.63
CA PHE A 113 -2.49 -14.96 -1.43
C PHE A 113 -1.67 -14.22 -2.49
N GLY A 114 -2.34 -13.35 -3.22
CA GLY A 114 -1.78 -12.63 -4.36
C GLY A 114 -0.90 -11.44 -4.00
N GLY A 115 -0.81 -10.54 -4.94
CA GLY A 115 -0.03 -9.30 -4.86
C GLY A 115 1.07 -9.24 -5.91
N CYS A 116 1.97 -8.25 -5.79
CA CYS A 116 3.09 -8.08 -6.71
C CYS A 116 4.16 -9.18 -6.52
N ASN A 117 4.62 -9.78 -7.62
CA ASN A 117 5.59 -10.90 -7.63
C ASN A 117 7.06 -10.41 -7.57
N PHE A 118 7.37 -9.39 -6.78
CA PHE A 118 8.75 -8.92 -6.68
C PHE A 118 9.61 -9.77 -5.72
N GLN A 119 9.01 -10.54 -4.81
CA GLN A 119 9.68 -11.45 -3.88
C GLN A 119 8.68 -12.43 -3.24
N HIS A 120 9.17 -13.60 -2.80
CA HIS A 120 8.41 -14.50 -1.91
C HIS A 120 8.06 -13.78 -0.60
N ARG A 121 6.78 -13.80 -0.25
CA ARG A 121 6.22 -13.13 0.94
C ARG A 121 5.59 -14.17 1.86
N PRO A 122 6.37 -14.76 2.76
CA PRO A 122 5.90 -15.82 3.66
C PRO A 122 4.76 -15.32 4.55
N ILE A 123 3.94 -16.25 5.06
CA ILE A 123 2.82 -16.00 5.96
C ILE A 123 3.02 -16.66 7.33
N ASP A 124 4.21 -17.18 7.59
CA ASP A 124 4.61 -17.82 8.85
C ASP A 124 4.25 -16.97 10.07
N MET A 125 4.64 -15.69 10.12
CA MET A 125 4.28 -14.78 11.20
C MET A 125 2.76 -14.60 11.40
N HIS A 126 1.96 -14.75 10.33
CA HIS A 126 0.50 -14.70 10.43
C HIS A 126 -0.05 -15.98 11.07
N ILE A 127 0.50 -17.13 10.69
CA ILE A 127 0.14 -18.44 11.24
C ILE A 127 0.57 -18.53 12.69
N ASP A 128 1.79 -18.11 13.01
CA ASP A 128 2.32 -18.11 14.39
C ASP A 128 1.46 -17.28 15.32
N ALA A 129 0.96 -16.12 14.85
CA ALA A 129 0.01 -15.31 15.61
C ALA A 129 -1.29 -16.06 15.90
N CYS A 130 -1.81 -16.83 14.93
CA CYS A 130 -3.01 -17.66 15.15
C CYS A 130 -2.76 -18.76 16.19
N ILE A 131 -1.62 -19.45 16.10
CA ILE A 131 -1.22 -20.50 17.04
C ILE A 131 -1.03 -19.92 18.45
N SER A 132 -0.41 -18.73 18.56
CA SER A 132 -0.20 -18.05 19.85
C SER A 132 -1.50 -17.72 20.57
N LEU A 133 -2.61 -17.55 19.86
CA LEU A 133 -3.94 -17.35 20.43
C LEU A 133 -4.81 -18.62 20.44
N GLY A 134 -4.19 -19.80 20.39
CA GLY A 134 -4.84 -21.09 20.61
C GLY A 134 -5.55 -21.70 19.41
N CYS A 135 -5.31 -21.21 18.19
CA CYS A 135 -5.82 -21.82 16.98
C CYS A 135 -4.90 -22.97 16.51
N SER A 136 -5.46 -23.96 15.81
CA SER A 136 -4.72 -25.09 15.21
C SER A 136 -4.69 -24.98 13.69
N VAL A 137 -3.63 -25.51 13.08
CA VAL A 137 -3.51 -25.64 11.61
C VAL A 137 -3.83 -27.08 11.24
N GLU A 138 -4.80 -27.26 10.35
CA GLU A 138 -5.23 -28.56 9.81
C GLU A 138 -5.32 -28.46 8.28
N ASP A 139 -4.38 -29.10 7.58
CA ASP A 139 -4.25 -29.06 6.12
C ASP A 139 -4.19 -27.61 5.56
N ASP A 140 -5.21 -27.22 4.81
CA ASP A 140 -5.34 -25.88 4.22
C ASP A 140 -6.20 -24.93 5.09
N ARG A 141 -6.47 -25.27 6.36
CA ARG A 141 -7.33 -24.50 7.27
C ARG A 141 -6.65 -24.15 8.58
N ILE A 142 -7.07 -23.06 9.15
CA ILE A 142 -6.81 -22.73 10.55
C ILE A 142 -8.14 -22.76 11.28
N LEU A 143 -8.19 -23.46 12.39
CA LEU A 143 -9.38 -23.73 13.17
C LEU A 143 -9.21 -23.30 14.63
N GLY A 144 -10.28 -22.89 15.26
CA GLY A 144 -10.33 -22.56 16.68
C GLY A 144 -10.92 -21.17 16.92
N ILE A 145 -11.51 -21.00 18.10
CA ILE A 145 -11.93 -19.70 18.61
C ILE A 145 -10.73 -19.09 19.32
N PRO A 146 -10.20 -17.93 18.86
CA PRO A 146 -9.01 -17.34 19.47
C PRO A 146 -9.28 -16.98 20.96
N VAL A 147 -8.26 -17.17 21.77
CA VAL A 147 -8.28 -16.81 23.20
C VAL A 147 -7.19 -15.78 23.47
N GLY A 148 -7.34 -14.99 24.55
CA GLY A 148 -6.35 -14.00 24.94
C GLY A 148 -4.98 -14.63 25.17
N GLY A 149 -3.91 -13.90 24.79
CA GLY A 149 -2.54 -14.39 24.88
C GLY A 149 -1.53 -13.35 24.37
N ASP A 150 -0.26 -13.71 24.41
CA ASP A 150 0.83 -12.85 23.99
C ASP A 150 1.35 -13.27 22.60
N ILE A 151 1.45 -12.32 21.70
CA ILE A 151 2.03 -12.47 20.35
C ILE A 151 3.33 -11.67 20.30
N HIS A 152 4.42 -12.31 19.90
CA HIS A 152 5.74 -11.69 19.80
C HIS A 152 6.25 -11.70 18.37
N PHE A 153 6.47 -10.51 17.79
CA PHE A 153 7.09 -10.36 16.48
C PHE A 153 8.56 -9.94 16.64
N GLU A 154 9.48 -10.79 16.18
CA GLU A 154 10.92 -10.46 16.12
C GLU A 154 11.21 -9.35 15.11
N LYS A 155 10.44 -9.32 14.01
CA LYS A 155 10.53 -8.31 12.95
C LYS A 155 9.20 -7.61 12.78
N ARG A 156 9.22 -6.29 12.62
CA ARG A 156 8.00 -5.55 12.32
C ARG A 156 7.44 -5.93 10.95
N SER A 157 6.21 -6.42 10.94
CA SER A 157 5.47 -6.75 9.73
C SER A 157 4.09 -6.12 9.79
N VAL A 158 3.79 -5.24 8.84
CA VAL A 158 2.46 -4.62 8.71
C VAL A 158 1.39 -5.70 8.56
N GLY A 159 1.60 -6.65 7.64
CA GLY A 159 0.63 -7.71 7.37
C GLY A 159 0.33 -8.58 8.60
N ALA A 160 1.37 -9.04 9.28
CA ALA A 160 1.21 -9.86 10.49
C ALA A 160 0.58 -9.05 11.63
N THR A 161 0.94 -7.77 11.79
CA THR A 161 0.31 -6.88 12.79
C THR A 161 -1.18 -6.70 12.54
N VAL A 162 -1.60 -6.45 11.30
CA VAL A 162 -3.03 -6.36 10.96
C VAL A 162 -3.75 -7.65 11.32
N ASN A 163 -3.24 -8.81 10.90
CA ASN A 163 -3.87 -10.09 11.24
C ASN A 163 -3.93 -10.34 12.75
N ALA A 164 -2.86 -10.04 13.48
CA ALA A 164 -2.83 -10.20 14.94
C ALA A 164 -3.87 -9.30 15.63
N ILE A 165 -4.03 -8.04 15.15
CA ILE A 165 -5.08 -7.13 15.65
C ILE A 165 -6.47 -7.71 15.39
N LEU A 166 -6.76 -8.13 14.15
CA LEU A 166 -8.08 -8.67 13.79
C LEU A 166 -8.40 -9.93 14.59
N LEU A 167 -7.41 -10.82 14.77
CA LEU A 167 -7.54 -12.03 15.55
C LEU A 167 -7.80 -11.72 17.03
N ALA A 168 -7.00 -10.81 17.63
CA ALA A 168 -7.09 -10.45 19.04
C ALA A 168 -8.40 -9.73 19.39
N VAL A 169 -8.95 -8.92 18.48
CA VAL A 169 -10.26 -8.26 18.65
C VAL A 169 -11.38 -9.28 18.72
N GLY A 170 -11.29 -10.39 17.96
CA GLY A 170 -12.24 -11.50 18.01
C GLY A 170 -11.96 -12.53 19.12
N ALA A 171 -10.86 -12.39 19.87
CA ALA A 171 -10.46 -13.35 20.89
C ALA A 171 -11.28 -13.20 22.18
N LYS A 172 -11.37 -14.29 22.96
CA LYS A 172 -11.94 -14.24 24.31
C LYS A 172 -10.84 -13.85 25.30
N GLY A 173 -10.95 -12.67 25.92
CA GLY A 173 -10.00 -12.20 26.94
C GLY A 173 -9.05 -11.11 26.41
N ILE A 174 -7.91 -10.98 27.04
CA ILE A 174 -6.92 -9.94 26.79
C ILE A 174 -5.75 -10.51 25.99
N SER A 175 -5.34 -9.80 24.94
CA SER A 175 -4.16 -10.12 24.15
C SER A 175 -3.16 -8.98 24.17
N ARG A 176 -1.85 -9.30 24.06
CA ARG A 176 -0.77 -8.33 23.91
C ARG A 176 0.02 -8.65 22.64
N ILE A 177 0.28 -7.64 21.82
CA ILE A 177 1.07 -7.81 20.60
C ILE A 177 2.36 -7.00 20.74
N PHE A 178 3.48 -7.69 20.94
CA PHE A 178 4.82 -7.11 21.02
C PHE A 178 5.45 -7.02 19.63
N GLY A 179 6.24 -5.97 19.37
CA GLY A 179 6.87 -5.76 18.07
C GLY A 179 5.92 -5.34 16.95
N ALA A 180 4.69 -4.90 17.28
CA ALA A 180 3.70 -4.45 16.31
C ALA A 180 4.22 -3.30 15.44
N ALA A 181 3.80 -3.29 14.18
CA ALA A 181 4.04 -2.20 13.24
C ALA A 181 3.38 -0.89 13.73
N ARG A 182 3.96 0.24 13.31
CA ARG A 182 3.55 1.60 13.78
C ARG A 182 3.20 2.54 12.63
N GLU A 183 3.00 2.00 11.46
CA GLU A 183 2.63 2.77 10.27
C GLU A 183 1.27 3.48 10.50
N PRO A 184 1.07 4.69 9.97
CA PRO A 184 -0.16 5.47 10.18
C PRO A 184 -1.45 4.74 9.81
N HIS A 185 -1.40 3.83 8.85
CA HIS A 185 -2.55 3.02 8.46
C HIS A 185 -2.91 1.92 9.48
N ILE A 186 -1.97 1.52 10.36
CA ILE A 186 -2.28 0.67 11.53
C ILE A 186 -3.06 1.46 12.56
N GLU A 187 -2.65 2.71 12.85
CA GLU A 187 -3.40 3.58 13.77
C GLU A 187 -4.81 3.85 13.24
N CYS A 188 -4.95 4.09 11.92
CA CYS A 188 -6.27 4.27 11.28
C CYS A 188 -7.17 3.01 11.43
N LEU A 189 -6.61 1.79 11.35
CA LEU A 189 -7.33 0.56 11.62
C LEU A 189 -7.75 0.48 13.10
N ILE A 190 -6.86 0.82 14.04
CA ILE A 190 -7.15 0.84 15.47
C ILE A 190 -8.27 1.83 15.78
N ASP A 191 -8.22 3.04 15.23
CA ASP A 191 -9.26 4.07 15.40
C ASP A 191 -10.61 3.57 14.90
N PHE A 192 -10.64 2.92 13.73
CA PHE A 192 -11.87 2.34 13.19
C PHE A 192 -12.44 1.25 14.11
N LEU A 193 -11.64 0.29 14.52
CA LEU A 193 -12.07 -0.80 15.39
C LEU A 193 -12.55 -0.26 16.75
N ASN A 194 -11.85 0.71 17.33
CA ASN A 194 -12.28 1.36 18.56
C ASN A 194 -13.60 2.14 18.38
N SER A 195 -13.83 2.76 17.21
CA SER A 195 -15.11 3.39 16.89
C SER A 195 -16.26 2.39 16.79
N ALA A 196 -15.95 1.12 16.50
CA ALA A 196 -16.92 0.02 16.44
C ALA A 196 -17.12 -0.68 17.81
N GLY A 197 -16.41 -0.25 18.85
CA GLY A 197 -16.55 -0.77 20.22
C GLY A 197 -15.41 -1.67 20.68
N ALA A 198 -14.32 -1.83 19.91
CA ALA A 198 -13.11 -2.50 20.35
C ALA A 198 -12.44 -1.75 21.53
N SER A 199 -11.58 -2.44 22.24
CA SER A 199 -10.72 -1.88 23.28
C SER A 199 -9.26 -2.15 22.93
N ILE A 200 -8.69 -1.26 22.12
CA ILE A 200 -7.30 -1.35 21.66
C ILE A 200 -6.56 -0.13 22.15
N THR A 201 -5.51 -0.35 22.94
CA THR A 201 -4.61 0.71 23.41
C THR A 201 -3.17 0.39 23.05
N ARG A 202 -2.43 1.42 22.65
CA ARG A 202 -1.00 1.30 22.44
C ARG A 202 -0.27 1.69 23.70
N GLU A 203 0.44 0.73 24.26
CA GLU A 203 1.39 0.91 25.34
C GLU A 203 2.82 1.03 24.78
N ASP A 204 3.80 1.36 25.62
CA ASP A 204 5.18 1.61 25.19
C ASP A 204 5.78 0.44 24.39
N GLN A 205 5.51 -0.80 24.80
CA GLN A 205 6.11 -1.99 24.22
C GLN A 205 5.14 -2.87 23.43
N CYS A 206 3.82 -2.71 23.60
CA CYS A 206 2.84 -3.59 22.95
C CYS A 206 1.55 -2.85 22.58
N LEU A 207 0.71 -3.52 21.79
CA LEU A 207 -0.72 -3.23 21.68
C LEU A 207 -1.43 -4.12 22.69
N LEU A 208 -2.22 -3.52 23.58
CA LEU A 208 -3.13 -4.21 24.49
C LEU A 208 -4.51 -4.22 23.87
N ILE A 209 -5.11 -5.40 23.74
CA ILE A 209 -6.39 -5.61 23.06
C ILE A 209 -7.27 -6.48 23.96
N GLU A 210 -8.44 -5.96 24.33
CA GLU A 210 -9.49 -6.72 24.96
C GLU A 210 -10.52 -7.13 23.92
N GLY A 211 -10.73 -8.43 23.73
CA GLY A 211 -11.71 -8.93 22.76
C GLY A 211 -13.14 -8.57 23.18
N ARG A 212 -13.88 -8.01 22.24
CA ARG A 212 -15.27 -7.54 22.44
C ARG A 212 -16.11 -7.75 21.20
N GLU A 213 -17.42 -7.82 21.37
CA GLU A 213 -18.37 -7.75 20.26
C GLU A 213 -18.40 -6.34 19.68
N LEU A 214 -18.31 -6.25 18.36
CA LEU A 214 -18.31 -5.00 17.63
C LEU A 214 -19.67 -4.74 16.97
N GLN A 215 -20.14 -3.46 16.98
CA GLN A 215 -21.46 -3.06 16.50
C GLN A 215 -21.36 -1.92 15.51
N GLY A 216 -20.83 -1.90 14.47
CA GLY A 216 -20.79 -0.78 13.53
C GLY A 216 -19.77 0.27 13.91
N GLY A 217 -19.06 0.77 12.95
CA GLY A 217 -18.04 1.81 13.14
C GLY A 217 -18.07 2.84 12.03
N LYS A 218 -17.43 3.99 12.30
CA LYS A 218 -17.30 5.06 11.32
C LYS A 218 -15.86 5.53 11.27
N ILE A 219 -15.34 5.69 10.04
CA ILE A 219 -14.00 6.21 9.80
C ILE A 219 -13.95 7.03 8.51
N ARG A 220 -13.06 8.01 8.49
CA ARG A 220 -12.56 8.61 7.27
C ARG A 220 -11.14 8.10 7.02
N ILE A 221 -10.93 7.38 5.91
CA ILE A 221 -9.62 6.87 5.52
C ILE A 221 -8.62 8.03 5.42
N ILE A 222 -7.45 7.88 6.04
CA ILE A 222 -6.36 8.84 5.93
C ILE A 222 -5.88 8.98 4.49
N PRO A 223 -5.34 10.15 4.07
CA PRO A 223 -4.73 10.30 2.75
C PRO A 223 -3.57 9.34 2.52
N ASP A 224 -3.35 8.91 1.28
CA ASP A 224 -2.28 7.96 0.94
C ASP A 224 -0.92 8.67 0.85
N MET A 225 -0.04 8.42 1.83
CA MET A 225 1.32 8.97 1.84
C MET A 225 2.19 8.49 0.67
N ILE A 226 1.90 7.30 0.13
CA ILE A 226 2.66 6.75 -1.00
C ILE A 226 2.22 7.41 -2.30
N GLU A 227 0.93 7.64 -2.50
CA GLU A 227 0.41 8.42 -3.62
C GLU A 227 0.95 9.86 -3.56
N ALA A 228 0.91 10.51 -2.38
CA ALA A 228 1.46 11.85 -2.17
C ALA A 228 2.94 11.91 -2.54
N GLY A 229 3.74 10.98 -2.01
CA GLY A 229 5.17 10.89 -2.32
C GLY A 229 5.46 10.66 -3.80
N SER A 230 4.63 9.86 -4.47
CA SER A 230 4.76 9.59 -5.91
C SER A 230 4.54 10.85 -6.76
N TYR A 231 3.52 11.65 -6.44
CA TYR A 231 3.26 12.90 -7.19
C TYR A 231 4.26 14.01 -6.84
N LEU A 232 4.73 14.09 -5.59
CA LEU A 232 5.84 14.99 -5.24
C LEU A 232 7.11 14.63 -6.01
N ALA A 233 7.43 13.35 -6.10
CA ALA A 233 8.55 12.83 -6.87
C ALA A 233 8.42 13.13 -8.36
N LEU A 234 7.22 12.96 -8.93
CA LEU A 234 6.93 13.28 -10.33
C LEU A 234 7.15 14.78 -10.62
N GLY A 235 6.66 15.66 -9.73
CA GLY A 235 6.89 17.10 -9.85
C GLY A 235 8.38 17.45 -9.82
N LEU A 236 9.12 16.85 -8.89
CA LEU A 236 10.56 17.08 -8.76
C LEU A 236 11.37 16.58 -9.97
N ALA A 237 11.05 15.37 -10.46
CA ALA A 237 11.76 14.72 -11.57
C ALA A 237 11.63 15.49 -12.89
N ASN A 238 10.50 16.12 -13.13
CA ASN A 238 10.23 16.90 -14.34
C ASN A 238 10.49 18.40 -14.20
N SER A 239 11.07 18.85 -13.10
CA SER A 239 11.24 20.28 -12.78
C SER A 239 9.93 21.07 -12.93
N CYS A 240 8.83 20.47 -12.47
CA CYS A 240 7.47 20.91 -12.69
C CYS A 240 6.87 21.60 -11.47
N GLU A 241 5.78 22.34 -11.69
CA GLU A 241 5.01 23.01 -10.63
C GLU A 241 3.79 22.17 -10.24
N VAL A 242 4.01 21.04 -9.57
CA VAL A 242 2.95 20.14 -9.10
C VAL A 242 2.66 20.38 -7.63
N ARG A 243 1.47 20.90 -7.32
CA ARG A 243 0.97 21.02 -5.94
C ARG A 243 0.19 19.78 -5.55
N VAL A 244 0.54 19.22 -4.40
CA VAL A 244 -0.11 18.03 -3.86
C VAL A 244 -0.99 18.42 -2.68
N LYS A 245 -2.31 18.53 -2.93
CA LYS A 245 -3.32 18.78 -1.90
C LYS A 245 -3.65 17.53 -1.11
N ASN A 246 -4.23 17.72 0.08
CA ASN A 246 -4.57 16.64 0.99
C ASN A 246 -3.35 15.74 1.33
N CYS A 247 -2.15 16.34 1.28
CA CYS A 247 -0.90 15.64 1.56
C CYS A 247 -0.76 15.40 3.08
N PRO A 248 -0.54 14.15 3.54
CA PRO A 248 -0.37 13.83 4.96
C PRO A 248 1.05 14.19 5.45
N SER A 249 1.46 15.44 5.30
CA SER A 249 2.84 15.90 5.54
C SER A 249 3.36 15.56 6.94
N GLY A 250 2.52 15.51 7.97
CA GLY A 250 2.89 15.10 9.32
C GLY A 250 3.35 13.63 9.43
N GLN A 251 3.02 12.79 8.45
CA GLN A 251 3.40 11.38 8.39
C GLN A 251 4.56 11.11 7.42
N MET A 252 5.06 12.15 6.73
CA MET A 252 5.99 12.04 5.62
C MET A 252 7.38 12.64 5.89
N ALA A 253 7.77 12.84 7.16
CA ALA A 253 9.06 13.45 7.51
C ALA A 253 10.24 12.77 6.79
N SER A 254 10.34 11.44 6.91
CA SER A 254 11.41 10.67 6.25
C SER A 254 11.38 10.72 4.72
N VAL A 255 10.22 10.96 4.12
CA VAL A 255 10.07 11.13 2.67
C VAL A 255 10.59 12.51 2.24
N TYR A 256 10.27 13.55 3.01
CA TYR A 256 10.85 14.89 2.78
C TYR A 256 12.36 14.90 2.99
N ASP A 257 12.86 14.21 4.03
CA ASP A 257 14.31 14.07 4.27
C ASP A 257 15.00 13.42 3.06
N ALA A 258 14.38 12.41 2.46
CA ALA A 258 14.89 11.78 1.24
C ALA A 258 14.92 12.76 0.04
N PHE A 259 13.90 13.59 -0.15
CA PHE A 259 13.93 14.64 -1.18
C PHE A 259 15.01 15.69 -0.90
N TYR A 260 15.16 16.12 0.35
CA TYR A 260 16.19 17.10 0.74
C TYR A 260 17.60 16.54 0.58
N SER A 261 17.81 15.23 0.79
CA SER A 261 19.09 14.58 0.55
C SER A 261 19.51 14.63 -0.92
N LEU A 262 18.54 14.62 -1.85
CA LEU A 262 18.79 14.81 -3.29
C LEU A 262 19.02 16.27 -3.69
N GLY A 263 18.84 17.21 -2.75
CA GLY A 263 19.03 18.65 -3.01
C GLY A 263 17.74 19.40 -3.38
N ALA A 264 16.60 18.80 -3.12
CA ALA A 264 15.30 19.50 -3.23
C ALA A 264 15.11 20.47 -2.08
N GLU A 265 14.29 21.50 -2.29
CA GLU A 265 13.79 22.40 -1.26
C GLU A 265 12.27 22.56 -1.39
N LYS A 266 11.60 22.69 -0.25
CA LYS A 266 10.19 23.01 -0.21
C LYS A 266 10.00 24.52 -0.12
N CYS A 267 9.32 25.09 -1.12
CA CYS A 267 8.90 26.49 -1.12
C CYS A 267 7.37 26.54 -1.14
N CYS A 268 6.76 26.99 -0.06
CA CYS A 268 5.31 26.91 0.17
C CYS A 268 4.83 25.44 0.03
N ASP A 269 3.97 25.17 -0.95
CA ASP A 269 3.41 23.82 -1.22
C ASP A 269 4.07 23.10 -2.39
N LEU A 270 5.17 23.65 -2.93
CA LEU A 270 5.90 23.10 -4.05
C LEU A 270 7.25 22.54 -3.60
N LEU A 271 7.65 21.44 -4.22
CA LEU A 271 8.96 20.84 -4.08
C LEU A 271 9.78 21.12 -5.33
N HIS A 272 10.93 21.75 -5.19
CA HIS A 272 11.82 22.11 -6.29
C HIS A 272 13.19 21.51 -6.13
N MET A 273 13.81 21.11 -7.23
CA MET A 273 15.23 20.77 -7.26
C MET A 273 16.03 22.06 -7.29
N LYS A 274 16.69 22.41 -6.18
CA LYS A 274 17.49 23.62 -6.09
C LYS A 274 18.96 23.39 -6.39
N THR A 275 19.58 22.45 -5.67
CA THR A 275 20.98 22.11 -5.83
C THR A 275 21.10 20.60 -5.86
N PRO A 276 21.05 19.98 -7.06
CA PRO A 276 21.13 18.53 -7.16
C PRO A 276 22.31 17.97 -6.40
N ARG A 277 22.10 16.89 -5.68
CA ARG A 277 23.11 16.16 -4.92
C ARG A 277 22.97 14.67 -5.20
N ARG A 278 24.07 13.94 -5.05
CA ARG A 278 24.03 12.50 -4.97
C ARG A 278 23.36 12.10 -3.66
N GLY A 279 22.26 11.36 -3.74
CA GLY A 279 21.48 11.01 -2.57
C GLY A 279 21.71 9.60 -2.08
N GLU A 280 21.37 9.36 -0.81
CA GLU A 280 21.34 8.04 -0.19
C GLU A 280 19.99 7.81 0.45
N ILE A 281 19.34 6.72 0.09
CA ILE A 281 18.01 6.36 0.59
C ILE A 281 18.07 4.97 1.20
N CYS A 282 17.53 4.82 2.41
CA CYS A 282 17.45 3.55 3.09
C CYS A 282 16.01 3.29 3.54
N ALA A 283 15.33 2.34 2.87
CA ALA A 283 14.00 1.91 3.25
C ALA A 283 14.05 1.01 4.48
N ARG A 284 13.23 1.37 5.49
CA ARG A 284 13.10 0.67 6.78
C ARG A 284 11.63 0.76 7.27
N PRO A 285 11.23 -0.06 8.25
CA PRO A 285 9.92 0.10 8.90
C PRO A 285 9.71 1.51 9.44
N TYR A 286 8.47 1.98 9.41
CA TYR A 286 8.08 3.31 9.92
C TYR A 286 8.67 3.58 11.34
N PRO A 287 9.17 4.81 11.64
CA PRO A 287 8.96 6.07 10.90
C PRO A 287 10.02 6.37 9.82
N PHE A 288 10.82 5.42 9.43
CA PHE A 288 11.81 5.61 8.38
C PHE A 288 11.20 5.60 6.97
N PHE A 289 12.05 5.76 5.96
CA PHE A 289 11.62 5.85 4.56
C PHE A 289 10.90 4.57 4.10
N PRO A 290 9.69 4.70 3.52
CA PRO A 290 8.86 3.55 3.17
C PRO A 290 9.37 2.82 1.93
N THR A 291 9.45 1.48 2.00
CA THR A 291 9.86 0.62 0.88
C THR A 291 9.00 0.82 -0.38
N ASP A 292 7.73 1.22 -0.24
CA ASP A 292 6.82 1.46 -1.37
C ASP A 292 7.19 2.70 -2.21
N LEU A 293 7.96 3.64 -1.67
CA LEU A 293 8.47 4.79 -2.43
C LEU A 293 9.86 4.55 -3.02
N GLN A 294 10.53 3.49 -2.64
CA GLN A 294 11.89 3.18 -3.11
C GLN A 294 11.98 3.16 -4.65
N PRO A 295 11.08 2.49 -5.42
CA PRO A 295 11.16 2.49 -6.88
C PRO A 295 10.96 3.86 -7.52
N ILE A 296 10.21 4.74 -6.84
CA ILE A 296 9.82 6.06 -7.33
C ILE A 296 11.02 7.03 -7.35
N PHE A 297 12.01 6.80 -6.49
CA PHE A 297 13.20 7.65 -6.39
C PHE A 297 14.28 7.35 -7.43
N ALA A 298 14.29 6.14 -8.02
CA ALA A 298 15.27 5.78 -9.04
C ALA A 298 15.23 6.69 -10.29
N PRO A 299 14.06 7.05 -10.88
CA PRO A 299 14.01 8.01 -11.98
C PRO A 299 14.55 9.40 -11.61
N ILE A 300 14.31 9.89 -10.38
CA ILE A 300 14.84 11.17 -9.93
C ILE A 300 16.39 11.10 -9.86
N MET A 301 16.93 10.05 -9.25
CA MET A 301 18.38 9.86 -9.17
C MET A 301 19.01 9.78 -10.56
N ALA A 302 18.39 9.04 -11.50
CA ALA A 302 18.89 8.92 -12.86
C ALA A 302 18.88 10.26 -13.61
N ALA A 303 17.87 11.11 -13.38
CA ALA A 303 17.76 12.42 -14.02
C ALA A 303 18.80 13.45 -13.52
N TYR A 304 19.32 13.27 -12.31
CA TYR A 304 20.23 14.25 -11.68
C TYR A 304 21.62 13.63 -11.44
N LEU A 305 22.08 13.53 -10.21
CA LEU A 305 23.45 13.15 -9.87
C LEU A 305 23.60 11.71 -9.38
N GLY A 306 22.57 10.89 -9.57
CA GLY A 306 22.58 9.51 -9.10
C GLY A 306 22.42 9.38 -7.60
N GLY A 307 22.73 8.19 -7.10
CA GLY A 307 22.67 7.88 -5.68
C GLY A 307 22.53 6.40 -5.39
N SER A 308 22.47 6.07 -4.11
CA SER A 308 22.27 4.70 -3.64
C SER A 308 20.90 4.53 -3.01
N ILE A 309 20.31 3.38 -3.25
CA ILE A 309 19.05 2.95 -2.64
C ILE A 309 19.32 1.62 -1.93
N THR A 310 19.06 1.58 -0.62
CA THR A 310 19.10 0.34 0.17
C THR A 310 17.69 0.01 0.65
N ASP A 311 17.27 -1.26 0.58
CA ASP A 311 16.00 -1.71 1.11
C ASP A 311 16.21 -2.82 2.15
N LEU A 312 15.97 -2.48 3.43
CA LEU A 312 16.08 -3.41 4.56
C LEU A 312 14.73 -4.04 4.96
N VAL A 313 13.66 -3.68 4.25
CA VAL A 313 12.33 -4.30 4.39
C VAL A 313 12.19 -5.47 3.42
N TRP A 314 12.55 -5.24 2.15
CA TRP A 314 12.48 -6.22 1.06
C TRP A 314 13.79 -6.24 0.27
N HIS A 315 14.74 -7.06 0.70
CA HIS A 315 16.11 -7.10 0.17
C HIS A 315 16.22 -7.31 -1.35
N GLY A 316 15.27 -8.01 -1.97
CA GLY A 316 15.25 -8.30 -3.41
C GLY A 316 14.37 -7.36 -4.25
N ARG A 317 13.85 -6.25 -3.71
CA ARG A 317 12.88 -5.38 -4.40
C ARG A 317 13.52 -4.43 -5.40
N PHE A 318 14.36 -4.95 -6.30
CA PHE A 318 15.03 -4.15 -7.33
C PHE A 318 14.73 -4.60 -8.77
N GLY A 319 13.86 -5.61 -8.96
CA GLY A 319 13.52 -6.13 -10.29
C GLY A 319 12.86 -5.09 -11.23
N TYR A 320 12.31 -4.01 -10.70
CA TYR A 320 11.79 -2.90 -11.51
C TYR A 320 12.90 -2.17 -12.31
N LEU A 321 14.15 -2.21 -11.85
CA LEU A 321 15.27 -1.56 -12.51
C LEU A 321 15.55 -2.12 -13.90
N GLU A 322 15.30 -3.42 -14.12
CA GLU A 322 15.37 -4.03 -15.47
C GLU A 322 14.41 -3.36 -16.47
N LYS A 323 13.26 -2.86 -15.99
CA LYS A 323 12.31 -2.14 -16.85
C LYS A 323 12.70 -0.67 -17.03
N LEU A 324 13.35 -0.07 -16.02
CA LEU A 324 13.89 1.28 -16.15
C LEU A 324 15.13 1.33 -17.06
N GLU A 325 15.89 0.24 -17.17
CA GLU A 325 17.01 0.11 -18.11
C GLU A 325 16.57 0.33 -19.56
N ALA A 326 15.37 -0.13 -19.94
CA ALA A 326 14.81 0.12 -21.25
C ALA A 326 14.63 1.62 -21.55
N PHE A 327 14.42 2.45 -20.53
CA PHE A 327 14.40 3.91 -20.62
C PHE A 327 15.81 4.55 -20.56
N GLY A 328 16.88 3.75 -20.46
CA GLY A 328 18.26 4.22 -20.40
C GLY A 328 18.80 4.42 -18.98
N VAL A 329 18.06 4.08 -17.93
CA VAL A 329 18.55 4.14 -16.54
C VAL A 329 19.70 3.17 -16.35
N ARG A 330 20.84 3.68 -15.89
CA ARG A 330 22.04 2.88 -15.58
C ARG A 330 22.13 2.61 -14.08
N TYR A 331 22.40 1.39 -13.73
CA TYR A 331 22.49 0.96 -12.33
C TYR A 331 23.46 -0.20 -12.13
N THR A 332 23.84 -0.44 -10.88
CA THR A 332 24.47 -1.70 -10.44
C THR A 332 23.75 -2.21 -9.19
N LEU A 333 23.63 -3.54 -9.08
CA LEU A 333 22.95 -4.19 -7.97
C LEU A 333 23.97 -4.70 -6.94
N GLY A 334 23.70 -4.43 -5.66
CA GLY A 334 24.26 -5.12 -4.51
C GLY A 334 23.26 -6.16 -3.95
N GLN A 335 23.57 -6.72 -2.79
CA GLN A 335 22.74 -7.75 -2.16
C GLN A 335 21.36 -7.18 -1.70
N SER A 336 21.31 -5.99 -1.15
CA SER A 336 20.10 -5.32 -0.66
C SER A 336 20.07 -3.85 -1.05
N SER A 337 20.80 -3.49 -2.12
CA SER A 337 20.98 -2.12 -2.56
C SER A 337 21.13 -2.03 -4.07
N ALA A 338 20.89 -0.84 -4.58
CA ALA A 338 21.18 -0.48 -5.95
C ALA A 338 21.91 0.86 -5.97
N GLU A 339 22.90 0.98 -6.84
CA GLU A 339 23.55 2.22 -7.20
C GLU A 339 22.94 2.71 -8.50
N ILE A 340 22.38 3.90 -8.53
CA ILE A 340 21.79 4.54 -9.70
C ILE A 340 22.74 5.61 -10.21
N TYR A 341 23.04 5.58 -11.50
CA TYR A 341 23.95 6.53 -12.14
C TYR A 341 23.18 7.60 -12.92
N PRO A 342 23.71 8.83 -13.03
CA PRO A 342 23.19 9.84 -13.96
C PRO A 342 23.02 9.25 -15.36
N SER A 343 21.85 9.42 -15.96
CA SER A 343 21.47 8.73 -17.18
C SER A 343 20.75 9.68 -18.13
N VAL A 344 20.93 9.48 -19.43
CA VAL A 344 20.12 10.12 -20.46
C VAL A 344 18.96 9.20 -20.74
N LEU A 345 17.75 9.66 -20.42
CA LEU A 345 16.54 8.87 -20.60
C LEU A 345 16.03 8.98 -22.04
N SER A 346 15.43 7.90 -22.53
CA SER A 346 14.80 7.79 -23.84
C SER A 346 13.44 7.08 -23.75
N PRO A 347 12.51 7.34 -24.72
CA PRO A 347 11.22 6.65 -24.73
C PRO A 347 11.37 5.14 -24.87
N ALA A 348 10.48 4.38 -24.25
CA ALA A 348 10.51 2.92 -24.30
C ALA A 348 9.12 2.29 -24.25
N SER A 349 9.07 1.01 -24.65
CA SER A 349 7.89 0.15 -24.50
C SER A 349 8.22 -0.96 -23.51
N VAL A 350 7.50 -1.01 -22.38
CA VAL A 350 7.75 -1.94 -21.29
C VAL A 350 6.46 -2.57 -20.76
N THR A 351 6.60 -3.63 -19.99
CA THR A 351 5.50 -4.19 -19.19
C THR A 351 5.67 -3.78 -17.73
N ALA A 352 4.61 -3.30 -17.08
CA ALA A 352 4.65 -2.94 -15.68
C ALA A 352 5.08 -4.14 -14.81
N PRO A 353 6.21 -4.07 -14.09
CA PRO A 353 6.71 -5.21 -13.31
C PRO A 353 5.90 -5.44 -12.03
N ASP A 354 5.49 -4.38 -11.40
CA ASP A 354 4.67 -4.31 -10.19
C ASP A 354 4.02 -2.91 -10.09
N LEU A 355 3.23 -2.70 -9.04
CA LEU A 355 2.50 -1.44 -8.83
C LEU A 355 3.42 -0.21 -8.82
N ARG A 356 4.49 -0.24 -8.03
CA ARG A 356 5.36 0.92 -7.79
C ARG A 356 6.44 1.05 -8.85
N GLY A 357 6.99 -0.07 -9.30
CA GLY A 357 7.88 -0.12 -10.46
C GLY A 357 7.18 0.34 -11.74
N GLY A 358 5.90 -0.01 -11.91
CA GLY A 358 5.09 0.50 -13.02
C GLY A 358 4.90 2.02 -12.99
N PHE A 359 4.69 2.62 -11.81
CA PHE A 359 4.66 4.08 -11.69
C PHE A 359 6.03 4.71 -11.95
N ALA A 360 7.13 4.06 -11.54
CA ALA A 360 8.48 4.52 -11.88
C ALA A 360 8.73 4.50 -13.40
N CYS A 361 8.25 3.47 -14.11
CA CYS A 361 8.27 3.45 -15.58
C CYS A 361 7.45 4.61 -16.19
N LEU A 362 6.28 4.90 -15.61
CA LEU A 362 5.44 6.02 -16.03
C LEU A 362 6.13 7.37 -15.80
N MET A 363 6.87 7.53 -14.71
CA MET A 363 7.70 8.71 -14.49
C MET A 363 8.76 8.86 -15.58
N CYS A 364 9.52 7.81 -15.90
CA CYS A 364 10.50 7.85 -17.00
C CYS A 364 9.84 8.23 -18.33
N ALA A 365 8.67 7.64 -18.64
CA ALA A 365 7.91 7.96 -19.85
C ALA A 365 7.49 9.44 -19.92
N LEU A 366 7.07 10.03 -18.81
CA LEU A 366 6.69 11.45 -18.73
C LEU A 366 7.88 12.41 -18.82
N MET A 367 9.07 11.96 -18.37
CA MET A 367 10.31 12.74 -18.39
C MET A 367 10.98 12.78 -19.75
N THR A 368 10.68 11.86 -20.67
CA THR A 368 11.36 11.72 -21.97
C THR A 368 10.55 12.31 -23.09
N ASP A 369 11.20 13.00 -24.03
CA ASP A 369 10.54 13.47 -25.24
C ASP A 369 10.30 12.31 -26.21
N GLY A 370 9.04 12.09 -26.59
CA GLY A 370 8.61 11.02 -27.47
C GLY A 370 7.52 10.13 -26.90
N GLU A 371 7.22 9.05 -27.62
CA GLU A 371 6.15 8.11 -27.24
C GLU A 371 6.68 6.91 -26.50
N SER A 372 6.05 6.59 -25.38
CA SER A 372 6.31 5.40 -24.59
C SER A 372 5.01 4.62 -24.37
N SER A 373 5.14 3.30 -24.14
CA SER A 373 4.00 2.46 -23.82
C SER A 373 4.30 1.55 -22.61
N ILE A 374 3.31 1.40 -21.72
CA ILE A 374 3.41 0.55 -20.56
C ILE A 374 2.23 -0.43 -20.58
N SER A 375 2.51 -1.68 -20.91
CA SER A 375 1.53 -2.78 -20.89
C SER A 375 1.28 -3.29 -19.46
N SER A 376 0.23 -4.09 -19.27
CA SER A 376 -0.24 -4.52 -17.93
C SER A 376 -0.53 -3.34 -17.01
N ALA A 377 -1.07 -2.25 -17.56
CA ALA A 377 -1.33 -1.01 -16.82
C ALA A 377 -2.35 -1.19 -15.69
N GLU A 378 -3.19 -2.22 -15.73
CA GLU A 378 -4.07 -2.61 -14.64
C GLU A 378 -3.32 -2.80 -13.32
N ILE A 379 -2.04 -3.20 -13.36
CA ILE A 379 -1.19 -3.35 -12.17
C ILE A 379 -0.95 -2.00 -11.50
N ILE A 380 -0.74 -0.94 -12.28
CA ILE A 380 -0.53 0.43 -11.76
C ILE A 380 -1.84 1.00 -11.21
N LEU A 381 -2.93 0.82 -11.95
CA LEU A 381 -4.26 1.32 -11.60
C LEU A 381 -4.86 0.71 -10.33
N ARG A 382 -4.29 -0.40 -9.83
CA ARG A 382 -4.68 -1.01 -8.55
C ARG A 382 -4.33 -0.17 -7.32
N GLY A 383 -3.46 0.82 -7.45
CA GLY A 383 -2.96 1.59 -6.32
C GLY A 383 -2.98 3.10 -6.49
N TYR A 384 -3.47 3.57 -7.63
CA TYR A 384 -3.58 5.01 -7.94
C TYR A 384 -4.97 5.29 -8.51
N GLU A 385 -5.80 5.94 -7.72
CA GLU A 385 -7.16 6.33 -8.12
C GLU A 385 -7.14 7.43 -9.15
N ASN A 386 -7.94 7.26 -10.23
CA ASN A 386 -8.09 8.25 -11.32
C ASN A 386 -6.73 8.73 -11.86
N LEU A 387 -5.75 7.80 -12.00
CA LEU A 387 -4.39 8.14 -12.41
C LEU A 387 -4.32 8.89 -13.75
N PRO A 388 -5.00 8.45 -14.82
CA PRO A 388 -4.96 9.16 -16.11
C PRO A 388 -5.57 10.56 -16.03
N GLU A 389 -6.70 10.70 -15.35
CA GLU A 389 -7.41 11.96 -15.17
C GLU A 389 -6.56 12.95 -14.37
N LYS A 390 -5.93 12.50 -13.27
CA LYS A 390 -5.02 13.30 -12.45
C LYS A 390 -3.81 13.77 -13.26
N LEU A 391 -3.19 12.90 -14.04
CA LEU A 391 -2.05 13.26 -14.87
C LEU A 391 -2.43 14.17 -16.05
N SER A 392 -3.58 13.92 -16.70
CA SER A 392 -4.10 14.80 -17.76
C SER A 392 -4.42 16.19 -17.23
N ALA A 393 -4.95 16.32 -16.01
CA ALA A 393 -5.18 17.60 -15.35
C ALA A 393 -3.88 18.38 -15.08
N LEU A 394 -2.74 17.71 -14.98
CA LEU A 394 -1.41 18.32 -14.91
C LEU A 394 -0.83 18.66 -16.29
N GLY A 395 -1.51 18.33 -17.38
CA GLY A 395 -1.07 18.56 -18.75
C GLY A 395 -0.30 17.39 -19.38
N ALA A 396 -0.28 16.21 -18.74
CA ALA A 396 0.29 15.03 -19.35
C ALA A 396 -0.54 14.57 -20.57
N ASP A 397 0.16 14.16 -21.62
CA ASP A 397 -0.43 13.54 -22.80
C ASP A 397 -0.42 12.02 -22.58
N ILE A 398 -1.49 11.52 -21.99
CA ILE A 398 -1.63 10.13 -21.54
C ILE A 398 -2.97 9.55 -22.00
N ASN A 399 -2.96 8.31 -22.46
CA ASN A 399 -4.15 7.56 -22.86
C ASN A 399 -4.07 6.11 -22.37
N ILE A 400 -5.24 5.50 -22.10
CA ILE A 400 -5.35 4.07 -21.79
C ILE A 400 -6.10 3.36 -22.91
N GLU A 401 -5.46 2.34 -23.46
CA GLU A 401 -6.04 1.45 -24.46
C GLU A 401 -6.39 0.10 -23.82
N ASN A 402 -7.53 -0.46 -24.19
CA ASN A 402 -7.89 -1.84 -23.87
C ASN A 402 -7.56 -2.71 -25.11
N THR A 403 -6.70 -3.69 -24.94
CA THR A 403 -6.32 -4.67 -25.99
C THR A 403 -6.83 -6.05 -25.60
#